data_fa1cb2bb92e909f9a07eea7381742c8d
#
_entry.id   fa1cb2bb92e909f9a07eea7381742c8d
#
_cell.length_a   1.000
_cell.length_b   1.000
_cell.length_c   1.000
_cell.angle_alpha   90.00
_cell.angle_beta   90.00
_cell.angle_gamma   90.00
#
_symmetry.space_group_name_H-M   'P 1'
#
loop_
_entity.id
_entity.type
_entity.pdbx_description
1 polymer ?
#
loop_
_entity_poly.entity_id
_entity_poly.type
_entity_poly.pdbx_seq_one_letter_code
_entity_poly.pdbx_strand_id
1 'polypeptide(L)'
;MSKQNPVPNRTYKSTIFIRLMEDKRKLLEVYNAVSGNNYTDPDLLTINTLENAIYMSVKNDVSFLIDSRLYLYEHQSTYSPNLPLRLLLYLGDLYAGMTENKNLYGRKLVKIPPPQFLILYNGEEELPDRKIFRLSDMYAVEEAEHKLELEAVMLNINAGHSPELLSVCSILWEYAEYTARVRKYAEKHSIEDAVERAIEECIEEGILEEFLRKNRAEAKNMSIYEYNQEKHLRQEREASWAEGRETGIQEGREAERRKTALNLSKMGMGVEKIAQAVEASVEDVQSWLGGERMED
;
A
#
# COMPACT_ATOMS: atom_id res chain seq x y z
N MET A 1 -29.98 -6.53 -20.52
CA MET A 1 -29.30 -7.64 -19.82
C MET A 1 -27.99 -7.11 -19.30
N SER A 2 -27.94 -6.71 -18.03
CA SER A 2 -26.74 -6.22 -17.38
C SER A 2 -25.78 -7.37 -17.13
N LYS A 3 -24.59 -7.31 -17.71
CA LYS A 3 -23.49 -8.22 -17.38
C LYS A 3 -23.05 -7.92 -15.93
N GLN A 4 -23.45 -8.79 -15.02
CA GLN A 4 -22.85 -8.80 -13.69
C GLN A 4 -21.36 -9.16 -13.85
N ASN A 5 -20.48 -8.23 -13.48
CA ASN A 5 -19.06 -8.52 -13.33
C ASN A 5 -18.94 -9.60 -12.23
N PRO A 6 -18.16 -10.66 -12.44
CA PRO A 6 -17.96 -11.68 -11.42
C PRO A 6 -17.33 -11.01 -10.19
N VAL A 7 -17.99 -11.15 -9.05
CA VAL A 7 -17.43 -10.75 -7.74
C VAL A 7 -16.19 -11.61 -7.52
N PRO A 8 -14.99 -11.02 -7.31
CA PRO A 8 -13.78 -11.79 -7.07
C PRO A 8 -13.99 -12.70 -5.86
N ASN A 9 -13.69 -13.97 -6.01
CA ASN A 9 -13.81 -14.95 -4.94
C ASN A 9 -12.87 -14.54 -3.79
N ARG A 10 -13.43 -14.14 -2.66
CA ARG A 10 -12.73 -13.52 -1.50
C ARG A 10 -11.78 -14.47 -0.75
N THR A 11 -11.64 -15.71 -1.19
CA THR A 11 -10.89 -16.78 -0.50
C THR A 11 -9.38 -16.79 -0.80
N TYR A 12 -8.88 -16.02 -1.76
CA TYR A 12 -7.47 -16.03 -2.18
C TYR A 12 -6.67 -14.76 -1.79
N LYS A 13 -6.87 -14.24 -0.59
CA LYS A 13 -6.07 -13.10 -0.10
C LYS A 13 -4.85 -13.49 0.73
N SER A 14 -4.55 -14.76 0.85
CA SER A 14 -3.34 -15.20 1.55
C SER A 14 -2.15 -15.11 0.60
N THR A 15 -1.18 -14.27 0.89
CA THR A 15 0.10 -14.19 0.20
C THR A 15 1.07 -15.22 0.77
N ILE A 16 2.14 -15.53 0.04
CA ILE A 16 3.23 -16.37 0.58
C ILE A 16 3.76 -15.78 1.89
N PHE A 17 3.91 -14.46 1.94
CA PHE A 17 4.34 -13.77 3.14
C PHE A 17 3.43 -14.06 4.35
N ILE A 18 2.11 -13.91 4.19
CA ILE A 18 1.15 -14.19 5.27
C ILE A 18 1.24 -15.65 5.72
N ARG A 19 1.33 -16.59 4.77
CA ARG A 19 1.48 -18.02 5.09
C ARG A 19 2.77 -18.35 5.83
N LEU A 20 3.88 -17.66 5.54
CA LEU A 20 5.11 -17.79 6.29
C LEU A 20 4.95 -17.26 7.73
N MET A 21 4.23 -16.16 7.91
CA MET A 21 4.01 -15.53 9.23
C MET A 21 2.97 -16.26 10.09
N GLU A 22 2.22 -17.22 9.57
CA GLU A 22 1.40 -18.13 10.38
C GLU A 22 2.24 -19.06 11.26
N ASP A 23 3.49 -19.33 10.89
CA ASP A 23 4.45 -20.03 11.77
C ASP A 23 5.01 -19.04 12.80
N LYS A 24 4.62 -19.21 14.06
CA LYS A 24 5.06 -18.36 15.17
C LYS A 24 6.59 -18.26 15.32
N ARG A 25 7.35 -19.27 14.93
CA ARG A 25 8.82 -19.25 14.98
C ARG A 25 9.38 -18.26 13.96
N LYS A 26 8.85 -18.30 12.74
CA LYS A 26 9.22 -17.36 11.67
C LYS A 26 8.78 -15.94 12.01
N LEU A 27 7.56 -15.78 12.54
CA LEU A 27 7.09 -14.47 12.99
C LEU A 27 7.94 -13.90 14.13
N LEU A 28 8.38 -14.76 15.07
CA LEU A 28 9.27 -14.36 16.17
C LEU A 28 10.65 -13.94 15.65
N GLU A 29 11.18 -14.62 14.64
CA GLU A 29 12.44 -14.26 13.99
C GLU A 29 12.35 -12.86 13.37
N VAL A 30 11.28 -12.57 12.61
CA VAL A 30 11.02 -11.23 12.06
C VAL A 30 10.89 -10.18 13.17
N TYR A 31 10.12 -10.49 14.22
CA TYR A 31 9.98 -9.60 15.36
C TYR A 31 11.33 -9.30 16.03
N ASN A 32 12.14 -10.30 16.30
CA ASN A 32 13.46 -10.13 16.91
C ASN A 32 14.38 -9.26 16.03
N ALA A 33 14.43 -9.54 14.73
CA ALA A 33 15.26 -8.80 13.80
C ALA A 33 14.88 -7.31 13.70
N VAL A 34 13.57 -7.01 13.70
CA VAL A 34 13.07 -5.63 13.61
C VAL A 34 13.22 -4.87 14.94
N SER A 35 12.98 -5.54 16.06
CA SER A 35 12.96 -4.93 17.40
C SER A 35 14.33 -4.91 18.10
N GLY A 36 15.31 -5.68 17.59
CA GLY A 36 16.59 -5.90 18.24
C GLY A 36 16.51 -6.80 19.47
N ASN A 37 15.40 -7.52 19.67
CA ASN A 37 15.22 -8.48 20.78
C ASN A 37 15.75 -9.86 20.40
N ASN A 38 15.81 -10.76 21.39
CA ASN A 38 16.32 -12.14 21.23
C ASN A 38 15.41 -13.15 21.96
N TYR A 39 14.10 -13.08 21.73
CA TYR A 39 13.18 -14.06 22.28
C TYR A 39 13.35 -15.43 21.59
N THR A 40 13.28 -16.50 22.37
CA THR A 40 13.46 -17.88 21.87
C THR A 40 12.18 -18.70 21.93
N ASP A 41 11.19 -18.26 22.73
CA ASP A 41 9.92 -18.97 22.91
C ASP A 41 8.83 -18.34 22.01
N PRO A 42 8.40 -19.04 20.94
CA PRO A 42 7.37 -18.56 20.04
C PRO A 42 5.96 -18.50 20.69
N ASP A 43 5.74 -19.18 21.82
CA ASP A 43 4.45 -19.13 22.52
C ASP A 43 4.21 -17.83 23.26
N LEU A 44 5.22 -16.96 23.38
CA LEU A 44 5.06 -15.58 23.82
C LEU A 44 4.23 -14.75 22.85
N LEU A 45 4.15 -15.17 21.57
CA LEU A 45 3.31 -14.52 20.56
C LEU A 45 1.86 -14.98 20.68
N THR A 46 0.95 -14.02 20.79
CA THR A 46 -0.48 -14.25 20.61
C THR A 46 -0.93 -13.61 19.30
N ILE A 47 -1.22 -14.42 18.29
CA ILE A 47 -1.70 -13.94 16.98
C ILE A 47 -3.16 -13.54 17.11
N ASN A 48 -3.50 -12.31 16.71
CA ASN A 48 -4.84 -11.73 16.80
C ASN A 48 -5.35 -11.25 15.43
N THR A 49 -4.87 -11.85 14.33
CA THR A 49 -5.31 -11.46 12.99
C THR A 49 -6.83 -11.61 12.86
N LEU A 50 -7.49 -10.56 12.37
CA LEU A 50 -8.95 -10.52 12.24
C LEU A 50 -9.42 -11.41 11.09
N GLU A 51 -9.76 -12.67 11.37
CA GLU A 51 -10.36 -13.58 10.39
C GLU A 51 -11.80 -13.21 10.04
N ASN A 52 -12.52 -12.50 10.92
CA ASN A 52 -13.98 -12.31 10.88
C ASN A 52 -14.45 -10.85 10.97
N ALA A 53 -13.73 -9.89 10.41
CA ALA A 53 -14.27 -8.53 10.31
C ALA A 53 -15.45 -8.49 9.31
N ILE A 54 -16.67 -8.70 9.81
CA ILE A 54 -17.90 -8.83 9.01
C ILE A 54 -18.30 -7.50 8.36
N TYR A 55 -17.83 -6.37 8.87
CA TYR A 55 -18.31 -5.03 8.51
C TYR A 55 -17.40 -4.20 7.60
N MET A 56 -16.11 -4.56 7.43
CA MET A 56 -15.23 -3.87 6.50
C MET A 56 -14.46 -4.88 5.64
N SER A 57 -14.41 -4.65 4.34
CA SER A 57 -13.69 -5.49 3.37
C SER A 57 -12.16 -5.37 3.48
N VAL A 58 -11.65 -4.84 4.60
CA VAL A 58 -10.27 -4.41 4.80
C VAL A 58 -9.72 -5.19 5.99
N LYS A 59 -8.69 -6.02 5.77
CA LYS A 59 -8.01 -6.82 6.79
C LYS A 59 -6.55 -6.43 6.79
N ASN A 60 -5.92 -6.37 7.98
CA ASN A 60 -4.47 -6.31 8.05
C ASN A 60 -3.87 -7.71 7.83
N ASP A 61 -2.62 -7.76 7.38
CA ASP A 61 -1.97 -9.02 7.03
C ASP A 61 -1.64 -9.86 8.27
N VAL A 62 -0.93 -9.29 9.22
CA VAL A 62 -0.55 -9.98 10.47
C VAL A 62 -0.64 -9.05 11.67
N SER A 63 -1.36 -9.44 12.72
CA SER A 63 -1.34 -8.75 14.01
C SER A 63 -1.12 -9.73 15.16
N PHE A 64 -0.34 -9.30 16.14
CA PHE A 64 0.00 -10.13 17.29
C PHE A 64 0.32 -9.30 18.53
N LEU A 65 0.22 -9.95 19.69
CA LEU A 65 0.63 -9.40 20.98
C LEU A 65 1.93 -10.08 21.43
N ILE A 66 2.86 -9.27 21.90
CA ILE A 66 4.03 -9.68 22.66
C ILE A 66 4.38 -8.58 23.66
N ASP A 67 4.81 -8.92 24.87
CA ASP A 67 5.15 -7.95 25.94
C ASP A 67 4.07 -6.91 26.20
N SER A 68 2.79 -7.30 26.13
CA SER A 68 1.64 -6.40 26.30
C SER A 68 1.59 -5.25 25.27
N ARG A 69 2.27 -5.37 24.14
CA ARG A 69 2.19 -4.47 23.00
C ARG A 69 1.51 -5.16 21.83
N LEU A 70 0.77 -4.37 21.04
CA LEU A 70 0.11 -4.84 19.82
C LEU A 70 0.95 -4.46 18.61
N TYR A 71 1.32 -5.42 17.80
CA TYR A 71 2.05 -5.22 16.56
C TYR A 71 1.13 -5.48 15.37
N LEU A 72 1.14 -4.54 14.41
CA LEU A 72 0.46 -4.66 13.13
C LEU A 72 1.54 -4.64 12.04
N TYR A 73 1.75 -5.79 11.41
CA TYR A 73 2.65 -5.95 10.27
C TYR A 73 1.82 -6.02 9.00
N GLU A 74 2.18 -5.20 8.04
CA GLU A 74 1.55 -5.10 6.73
C GLU A 74 2.59 -5.40 5.66
N HIS A 75 2.32 -6.33 4.77
CA HIS A 75 3.14 -6.60 3.60
C HIS A 75 2.60 -5.83 2.40
N GLN A 76 3.48 -5.12 1.71
CA GLN A 76 3.09 -4.31 0.55
C GLN A 76 3.98 -4.60 -0.65
N SER A 77 3.38 -5.07 -1.73
CA SER A 77 4.02 -5.21 -3.04
C SER A 77 3.84 -3.98 -3.93
N THR A 78 3.01 -3.03 -3.52
CA THR A 78 2.77 -1.76 -4.22
C THR A 78 2.82 -0.60 -3.23
N TYR A 79 3.43 0.50 -3.63
CA TYR A 79 3.43 1.71 -2.83
C TYR A 79 2.01 2.27 -2.65
N SER A 80 1.61 2.53 -1.42
CA SER A 80 0.33 3.17 -1.09
C SER A 80 0.54 4.27 -0.05
N PRO A 81 0.34 5.56 -0.39
CA PRO A 81 0.46 6.64 0.58
C PRO A 81 -0.66 6.63 1.63
N ASN A 82 -1.74 5.88 1.41
CA ASN A 82 -2.91 5.82 2.28
C ASN A 82 -2.79 4.78 3.41
N LEU A 83 -1.63 4.19 3.59
CA LEU A 83 -1.38 3.16 4.62
C LEU A 83 -1.66 3.64 6.05
N PRO A 84 -1.29 4.87 6.49
CA PRO A 84 -1.58 5.30 7.85
C PRO A 84 -3.06 5.27 8.19
N LEU A 85 -3.92 5.73 7.29
CA LEU A 85 -5.37 5.68 7.51
C LEU A 85 -5.89 4.23 7.55
N ARG A 86 -5.40 3.36 6.67
CA ARG A 86 -5.77 1.93 6.69
C ARG A 86 -5.37 1.28 8.02
N LEU A 87 -4.15 1.54 8.50
CA LEU A 87 -3.64 1.02 9.77
C LEU A 87 -4.45 1.54 10.96
N LEU A 88 -4.90 2.79 10.93
CA LEU A 88 -5.79 3.36 11.96
C LEU A 88 -7.13 2.62 11.99
N LEU A 89 -7.71 2.33 10.83
CA LEU A 89 -8.98 1.58 10.74
C LEU A 89 -8.81 0.14 11.24
N TYR A 90 -7.72 -0.55 10.88
CA TYR A 90 -7.43 -1.88 11.42
C TYR A 90 -7.25 -1.88 12.94
N LEU A 91 -6.54 -0.87 13.46
CA LEU A 91 -6.35 -0.71 14.90
C LEU A 91 -7.70 -0.52 15.62
N GLY A 92 -8.59 0.28 15.03
CA GLY A 92 -9.94 0.48 15.55
C GLY A 92 -10.71 -0.84 15.70
N ASP A 93 -10.68 -1.68 14.67
CA ASP A 93 -11.34 -2.98 14.67
C ASP A 93 -10.71 -3.95 15.69
N LEU A 94 -9.38 -3.99 15.78
CA LEU A 94 -8.67 -4.79 16.77
C LEU A 94 -9.03 -4.38 18.20
N TYR A 95 -9.04 -3.08 18.51
CA TYR A 95 -9.42 -2.58 19.82
C TYR A 95 -10.90 -2.80 20.11
N ALA A 96 -11.79 -2.69 19.13
CA ALA A 96 -13.20 -3.02 19.28
C ALA A 96 -13.37 -4.48 19.70
N GLY A 97 -12.71 -5.43 19.01
CA GLY A 97 -12.73 -6.85 19.39
C GLY A 97 -12.13 -7.12 20.78
N MET A 98 -10.98 -6.50 21.12
CA MET A 98 -10.34 -6.66 22.44
C MET A 98 -11.15 -6.10 23.59
N THR A 99 -12.06 -5.17 23.31
CA THR A 99 -12.88 -4.48 24.32
C THR A 99 -14.35 -4.84 24.29
N GLU A 100 -14.78 -5.77 23.42
CA GLU A 100 -16.18 -6.19 23.23
C GLU A 100 -16.88 -6.51 24.56
N ASN A 101 -16.20 -7.21 25.47
CA ASN A 101 -16.72 -7.59 26.77
C ASN A 101 -16.30 -6.64 27.90
N LYS A 102 -15.87 -5.40 27.58
CA LYS A 102 -15.49 -4.37 28.55
C LYS A 102 -16.55 -3.26 28.62
N ASN A 103 -16.83 -2.81 29.84
CA ASN A 103 -17.72 -1.66 30.02
C ASN A 103 -16.96 -0.35 29.82
N LEU A 104 -16.93 0.17 28.58
CA LEU A 104 -16.25 1.42 28.24
C LEU A 104 -16.93 2.68 28.82
N TYR A 105 -18.19 2.57 29.24
CA TYR A 105 -18.94 3.66 29.87
C TYR A 105 -18.86 3.63 31.41
N GLY A 106 -18.15 2.64 31.97
CA GLY A 106 -17.95 2.49 33.40
C GLY A 106 -16.91 3.47 33.95
N ARG A 107 -16.82 3.55 35.27
CA ARG A 107 -15.83 4.41 35.96
C ARG A 107 -14.43 3.81 36.01
N LYS A 108 -14.26 2.54 35.68
CA LYS A 108 -12.96 1.83 35.69
C LYS A 108 -12.26 2.05 34.37
N LEU A 109 -11.01 2.53 34.42
CA LEU A 109 -10.16 2.66 33.22
C LEU A 109 -9.93 1.29 32.60
N VAL A 110 -10.25 1.17 31.32
CA VAL A 110 -9.93 0.01 30.48
C VAL A 110 -8.55 0.26 29.84
N LYS A 111 -7.57 -0.58 30.16
CA LYS A 111 -6.25 -0.52 29.55
C LYS A 111 -6.23 -1.34 28.26
N ILE A 112 -5.57 -0.80 27.25
CA ILE A 112 -5.36 -1.42 25.95
C ILE A 112 -3.85 -1.50 25.66
N PRO A 113 -3.36 -2.47 24.87
CA PRO A 113 -1.96 -2.55 24.48
C PRO A 113 -1.58 -1.38 23.57
N PRO A 114 -0.42 -0.73 23.74
CA PRO A 114 0.04 0.29 22.81
C PRO A 114 0.37 -0.35 21.45
N PRO A 115 -0.04 0.29 20.33
CA PRO A 115 0.17 -0.26 18.99
C PRO A 115 1.56 0.06 18.44
N GLN A 116 2.06 -0.81 17.58
CA GLN A 116 3.27 -0.64 16.77
C GLN A 116 2.95 -1.03 15.33
N PHE A 117 3.38 -0.21 14.37
CA PHE A 117 3.06 -0.39 12.95
C PHE A 117 4.32 -0.59 12.13
N LEU A 118 4.37 -1.68 11.37
CA LEU A 118 5.46 -2.01 10.48
C LEU A 118 4.91 -2.35 9.10
N ILE A 119 5.52 -1.77 8.08
CA ILE A 119 5.24 -2.06 6.68
C ILE A 119 6.48 -2.74 6.11
N LEU A 120 6.33 -3.96 5.63
CA LEU A 120 7.38 -4.70 4.92
C LEU A 120 7.12 -4.59 3.43
N TYR A 121 7.93 -3.75 2.77
CA TYR A 121 7.78 -3.47 1.35
C TYR A 121 8.62 -4.40 0.50
N ASN A 122 7.95 -5.09 -0.43
CA ASN A 122 8.57 -5.94 -1.43
C ASN A 122 7.95 -5.70 -2.80
N GLY A 123 7.97 -4.46 -3.28
CA GLY A 123 7.44 -4.05 -4.58
C GLY A 123 8.52 -3.68 -5.59
N GLU A 124 8.10 -3.39 -6.83
CA GLU A 124 9.03 -3.04 -7.92
C GLU A 124 9.41 -1.54 -7.96
N GLU A 125 8.68 -0.65 -7.26
CA GLU A 125 9.05 0.76 -7.23
C GLU A 125 10.30 0.96 -6.38
N GLU A 126 11.23 1.78 -6.86
CA GLU A 126 12.42 2.16 -6.10
C GLU A 126 12.02 3.00 -4.87
N LEU A 127 12.13 2.41 -3.70
CA LEU A 127 11.91 3.07 -2.42
C LEU A 127 13.15 2.93 -1.53
N PRO A 128 13.39 3.90 -0.63
CA PRO A 128 14.52 3.80 0.30
C PRO A 128 14.37 2.59 1.22
N ASP A 129 15.48 2.16 1.83
CA ASP A 129 15.49 1.04 2.77
C ASP A 129 14.55 1.24 3.95
N ARG A 130 14.38 2.51 4.37
CA ARG A 130 13.50 2.90 5.46
C ARG A 130 12.74 4.19 5.15
N LYS A 131 11.42 4.18 5.38
CA LYS A 131 10.57 5.36 5.26
C LYS A 131 9.57 5.41 6.42
N ILE A 132 9.26 6.60 6.92
CA ILE A 132 8.19 6.81 7.90
C ILE A 132 6.98 7.37 7.18
N PHE A 133 5.82 6.77 7.45
CA PHE A 133 4.52 7.26 7.05
C PHE A 133 3.81 7.85 8.26
N ARG A 134 3.21 9.04 8.10
CA ARG A 134 2.46 9.71 9.14
C ARG A 134 1.01 9.91 8.75
N LEU A 135 0.12 9.76 9.71
CA LEU A 135 -1.29 10.06 9.49
C LEU A 135 -1.51 11.54 9.19
N SER A 136 -0.73 12.41 9.84
CA SER A 136 -0.78 13.86 9.62
C SER A 136 -0.46 14.28 8.18
N ASP A 137 0.34 13.51 7.45
CA ASP A 137 0.63 13.77 6.02
C ASP A 137 -0.64 13.65 5.14
N MET A 138 -1.73 13.09 5.68
CA MET A 138 -3.02 12.90 4.98
C MET A 138 -4.07 13.94 5.36
N TYR A 139 -3.77 14.84 6.30
CA TYR A 139 -4.74 15.87 6.70
C TYR A 139 -4.89 16.94 5.62
N ALA A 140 -6.14 17.32 5.33
CA ALA A 140 -6.45 18.31 4.31
C ALA A 140 -6.00 19.73 4.69
N VAL A 141 -5.75 19.97 5.99
CA VAL A 141 -5.30 21.24 6.55
C VAL A 141 -4.06 21.01 7.39
N GLU A 142 -3.04 21.81 7.17
CA GLU A 142 -1.80 21.80 7.95
C GLU A 142 -2.04 22.41 9.35
N GLU A 143 -1.70 21.68 10.41
CA GLU A 143 -1.81 22.14 11.80
C GLU A 143 -0.44 22.03 12.50
N ALA A 144 -0.16 22.96 13.40
CA ALA A 144 1.11 22.97 14.15
C ALA A 144 1.18 21.82 15.19
N GLU A 145 0.06 21.35 15.69
CA GLU A 145 -0.07 20.25 16.63
C GLU A 145 -1.15 19.27 16.20
N HIS A 146 -0.79 18.00 16.05
CA HIS A 146 -1.75 16.95 15.72
C HIS A 146 -2.34 16.34 17.01
N LYS A 147 -3.68 16.32 17.12
CA LYS A 147 -4.36 15.67 18.28
C LYS A 147 -4.49 14.16 18.09
N LEU A 148 -4.35 13.68 16.86
CA LEU A 148 -4.24 12.27 16.52
C LEU A 148 -3.05 12.11 15.55
N GLU A 149 -2.11 11.27 15.92
CA GLU A 149 -0.98 10.91 15.09
C GLU A 149 -0.78 9.40 15.11
N LEU A 150 -0.42 8.84 13.96
CA LEU A 150 0.03 7.47 13.80
C LEU A 150 1.27 7.49 12.91
N GLU A 151 2.35 6.90 13.39
CA GLU A 151 3.55 6.69 12.59
C GLU A 151 3.71 5.21 12.27
N ALA A 152 3.93 4.88 11.00
CA ALA A 152 4.26 3.55 10.55
C ALA A 152 5.64 3.54 9.89
N VAL A 153 6.48 2.58 10.29
CA VAL A 153 7.82 2.41 9.70
C VAL A 153 7.71 1.42 8.55
N MET A 154 8.13 1.84 7.36
CA MET A 154 8.33 0.96 6.22
C MET A 154 9.78 0.52 6.14
N LEU A 155 10.02 -0.77 5.95
CA LEU A 155 11.31 -1.37 5.65
C LEU A 155 11.23 -2.03 4.27
N ASN A 156 12.16 -1.67 3.39
CA ASN A 156 12.27 -2.28 2.08
C ASN A 156 13.01 -3.61 2.21
N ILE A 157 12.29 -4.71 1.99
CA ILE A 157 12.80 -6.07 2.11
C ILE A 157 13.12 -6.72 0.76
N ASN A 158 13.23 -5.95 -0.32
CA ASN A 158 13.70 -6.48 -1.59
C ASN A 158 15.16 -6.96 -1.52
N ALA A 159 15.53 -7.90 -2.37
CA ALA A 159 16.91 -8.30 -2.54
C ALA A 159 17.80 -7.10 -2.86
N GLY A 160 18.90 -6.94 -2.12
CA GLY A 160 19.80 -5.79 -2.23
C GLY A 160 19.45 -4.58 -1.37
N HIS A 161 18.31 -4.59 -0.68
CA HIS A 161 17.88 -3.57 0.27
C HIS A 161 18.01 -4.03 1.72
N SER A 162 17.99 -3.07 2.67
CA SER A 162 18.03 -3.33 4.12
C SER A 162 19.03 -4.43 4.54
N PRO A 163 20.32 -4.35 4.16
CA PRO A 163 21.28 -5.44 4.32
C PRO A 163 21.47 -5.85 5.79
N GLU A 164 21.40 -4.91 6.72
CA GLU A 164 21.50 -5.20 8.15
C GLU A 164 20.33 -6.08 8.63
N LEU A 165 19.09 -5.76 8.21
CA LEU A 165 17.90 -6.54 8.55
C LEU A 165 17.96 -7.93 7.91
N LEU A 166 18.24 -8.01 6.62
CA LEU A 166 18.24 -9.28 5.88
C LEU A 166 19.39 -10.21 6.33
N SER A 167 20.49 -9.67 6.84
CA SER A 167 21.59 -10.48 7.38
C SER A 167 21.26 -11.19 8.69
N VAL A 168 20.31 -10.67 9.47
CA VAL A 168 19.93 -11.23 10.79
C VAL A 168 18.56 -11.91 10.78
N CYS A 169 17.83 -11.84 9.67
CA CYS A 169 16.51 -12.46 9.51
C CYS A 169 16.50 -13.35 8.25
N SER A 170 16.74 -14.65 8.47
CA SER A 170 16.84 -15.60 7.36
C SER A 170 15.53 -15.69 6.57
N ILE A 171 14.38 -15.68 7.25
CA ILE A 171 13.08 -15.81 6.59
C ILE A 171 12.75 -14.62 5.68
N LEU A 172 13.13 -13.40 6.04
CA LEU A 172 12.94 -12.23 5.18
C LEU A 172 13.89 -12.26 3.99
N TRP A 173 15.15 -12.68 4.19
CA TRP A 173 16.12 -12.85 3.11
C TRP A 173 15.66 -13.93 2.13
N GLU A 174 15.25 -15.09 2.60
CA GLU A 174 14.75 -16.20 1.76
C GLU A 174 13.51 -15.76 0.94
N TYR A 175 12.60 -15.03 1.57
CA TYR A 175 11.43 -14.48 0.89
C TYR A 175 11.82 -13.46 -0.20
N ALA A 176 12.76 -12.55 0.10
CA ALA A 176 13.28 -11.57 -0.86
C ALA A 176 13.93 -12.24 -2.07
N GLU A 177 14.76 -13.28 -1.85
CA GLU A 177 15.42 -14.05 -2.90
C GLU A 177 14.39 -14.79 -3.77
N TYR A 178 13.41 -15.43 -3.16
CA TYR A 178 12.36 -16.13 -3.90
C TYR A 178 11.58 -15.17 -4.82
N THR A 179 11.12 -14.05 -4.30
CA THR A 179 10.34 -13.07 -5.08
C THR A 179 11.16 -12.41 -6.18
N ALA A 180 12.45 -12.12 -5.92
CA ALA A 180 13.38 -11.60 -6.92
C ALA A 180 13.56 -12.58 -8.09
N ARG A 181 13.65 -13.89 -7.82
CA ARG A 181 13.76 -14.93 -8.86
C ARG A 181 12.50 -15.04 -9.69
N VAL A 182 11.33 -15.03 -9.05
CA VAL A 182 10.04 -15.02 -9.77
C VAL A 182 10.01 -13.86 -10.76
N ARG A 183 10.31 -12.63 -10.31
CA ARG A 183 10.33 -11.44 -11.16
C ARG A 183 11.35 -11.55 -12.31
N LYS A 184 12.57 -11.97 -12.01
CA LYS A 184 13.63 -12.17 -13.01
C LYS A 184 13.23 -13.16 -14.11
N TYR A 185 12.60 -14.27 -13.74
CA TYR A 185 12.14 -15.25 -14.72
C TYR A 185 10.92 -14.78 -15.50
N ALA A 186 10.02 -14.01 -14.88
CA ALA A 186 8.83 -13.46 -15.52
C ALA A 186 9.13 -12.43 -16.63
N GLU A 187 10.34 -11.87 -16.67
CA GLU A 187 10.79 -11.03 -17.80
C GLU A 187 10.89 -11.79 -19.12
N LYS A 188 11.14 -13.10 -19.08
CA LYS A 188 11.47 -13.90 -20.27
C LYS A 188 10.56 -15.12 -20.48
N HIS A 189 9.75 -15.47 -19.51
CA HIS A 189 8.90 -16.65 -19.50
C HIS A 189 7.46 -16.31 -19.12
N SER A 190 6.54 -17.25 -19.34
CA SER A 190 5.20 -17.14 -18.76
C SER A 190 5.30 -17.11 -17.24
N ILE A 191 4.31 -16.49 -16.57
CA ILE A 191 4.34 -16.41 -15.11
C ILE A 191 4.29 -17.79 -14.45
N GLU A 192 3.58 -18.75 -15.06
CA GLU A 192 3.50 -20.13 -14.62
C GLU A 192 4.87 -20.83 -14.65
N ASP A 193 5.62 -20.63 -15.74
CA ASP A 193 6.97 -21.19 -15.91
C ASP A 193 7.99 -20.47 -15.03
N ALA A 194 7.85 -19.15 -14.89
CA ALA A 194 8.71 -18.33 -14.03
C ALA A 194 8.62 -18.76 -12.56
N VAL A 195 7.41 -18.93 -12.07
CA VAL A 195 7.16 -19.38 -10.68
C VAL A 195 7.68 -20.81 -10.48
N GLU A 196 7.43 -21.72 -11.44
CA GLU A 196 7.90 -23.12 -11.31
C GLU A 196 9.41 -23.19 -11.23
N ARG A 197 10.12 -22.47 -12.09
CA ARG A 197 11.60 -22.39 -12.09
C ARG A 197 12.13 -21.79 -10.80
N ALA A 198 11.52 -20.69 -10.32
CA ALA A 198 11.93 -20.08 -9.06
C ALA A 198 11.74 -21.03 -7.87
N ILE A 199 10.64 -21.79 -7.82
CA ILE A 199 10.40 -22.80 -6.79
C ILE A 199 11.47 -23.90 -6.86
N GLU A 200 11.79 -24.43 -8.05
CA GLU A 200 12.78 -25.48 -8.21
C GLU A 200 14.17 -25.04 -7.76
N GLU A 201 14.63 -23.90 -8.25
CA GLU A 201 15.93 -23.35 -7.90
C GLU A 201 16.03 -23.02 -6.39
N CYS A 202 15.00 -22.41 -5.83
CA CYS A 202 14.98 -22.12 -4.39
C CYS A 202 15.03 -23.38 -3.52
N ILE A 203 14.30 -24.44 -3.91
CA ILE A 203 14.36 -25.74 -3.22
C ILE A 203 15.75 -26.35 -3.31
N GLU A 204 16.41 -26.30 -4.47
CA GLU A 204 17.76 -26.84 -4.67
C GLU A 204 18.82 -26.10 -3.83
N GLU A 205 18.65 -24.81 -3.63
CA GLU A 205 19.54 -23.97 -2.85
C GLU A 205 19.18 -23.87 -1.35
N GLY A 206 18.09 -24.53 -0.91
CA GLY A 206 17.65 -24.51 0.48
C GLY A 206 16.87 -23.26 0.89
N ILE A 207 16.45 -22.42 -0.08
CA ILE A 207 15.70 -21.18 0.14
C ILE A 207 14.22 -21.51 0.26
N LEU A 208 13.59 -21.20 1.40
CA LEU A 208 12.21 -21.58 1.72
C LEU A 208 11.91 -23.08 1.48
N GLU A 209 12.92 -23.93 1.50
CA GLU A 209 12.84 -25.33 1.04
C GLU A 209 11.69 -26.09 1.68
N GLU A 210 11.62 -26.11 3.02
CA GLU A 210 10.57 -26.83 3.75
C GLU A 210 9.16 -26.34 3.35
N PHE A 211 9.00 -25.03 3.26
CA PHE A 211 7.73 -24.41 2.91
C PHE A 211 7.33 -24.73 1.47
N LEU A 212 8.23 -24.54 0.51
CA LEU A 212 7.98 -24.76 -0.91
C LEU A 212 7.75 -26.23 -1.25
N ARG A 213 8.49 -27.17 -0.61
CA ARG A 213 8.25 -28.60 -0.79
C ARG A 213 6.87 -29.01 -0.27
N LYS A 214 6.51 -28.55 0.92
CA LYS A 214 5.25 -28.91 1.58
C LYS A 214 4.03 -28.29 0.90
N ASN A 215 4.16 -27.06 0.39
CA ASN A 215 3.05 -26.26 -0.11
C ASN A 215 3.20 -25.89 -1.59
N ARG A 216 3.93 -26.68 -2.42
CA ARG A 216 4.30 -26.32 -3.81
C ARG A 216 3.14 -25.81 -4.66
N ALA A 217 2.02 -26.52 -4.69
CA ALA A 217 0.87 -26.13 -5.50
C ALA A 217 0.22 -24.83 -5.01
N GLU A 218 0.11 -24.66 -3.69
CA GLU A 218 -0.42 -23.47 -3.05
C GLU A 218 0.50 -22.28 -3.28
N ALA A 219 1.81 -22.44 -3.06
CA ALA A 219 2.82 -21.41 -3.31
C ALA A 219 2.83 -20.96 -4.77
N LYS A 220 2.73 -21.90 -5.72
CA LYS A 220 2.61 -21.58 -7.14
C LYS A 220 1.38 -20.71 -7.43
N ASN A 221 0.22 -21.09 -6.94
CA ASN A 221 -1.01 -20.33 -7.17
C ASN A 221 -0.96 -18.94 -6.53
N MET A 222 -0.42 -18.83 -5.31
CA MET A 222 -0.24 -17.55 -4.62
C MET A 222 0.68 -16.63 -5.40
N SER A 223 1.86 -17.09 -5.82
CA SER A 223 2.83 -16.28 -6.57
C SER A 223 2.28 -15.80 -7.91
N ILE A 224 1.57 -16.65 -8.63
CA ILE A 224 0.92 -16.26 -9.89
C ILE A 224 -0.13 -15.18 -9.63
N TYR A 225 -0.92 -15.33 -8.59
CA TYR A 225 -1.94 -14.36 -8.22
C TYR A 225 -1.33 -13.01 -7.80
N GLU A 226 -0.32 -13.02 -6.91
CA GLU A 226 0.38 -11.83 -6.45
C GLU A 226 1.00 -11.06 -7.63
N TYR A 227 1.73 -11.75 -8.49
CA TYR A 227 2.35 -11.12 -9.67
C TYR A 227 1.32 -10.50 -10.62
N ASN A 228 0.22 -11.20 -10.90
CA ASN A 228 -0.83 -10.68 -11.78
C ASN A 228 -1.53 -9.47 -11.15
N GLN A 229 -1.74 -9.48 -9.84
CA GLN A 229 -2.31 -8.35 -9.11
C GLN A 229 -1.37 -7.13 -9.13
N GLU A 230 -0.08 -7.32 -8.87
CA GLU A 230 0.94 -6.26 -8.97
C GLU A 230 0.97 -5.63 -10.37
N LYS A 231 0.99 -6.48 -11.40
CA LYS A 231 0.96 -6.04 -12.80
C LYS A 231 -0.30 -5.24 -13.14
N HIS A 232 -1.46 -5.72 -12.69
CA HIS A 232 -2.74 -5.02 -12.92
C HIS A 232 -2.77 -3.65 -12.24
N LEU A 233 -2.39 -3.58 -10.97
CA LEU A 233 -2.33 -2.32 -10.22
C LEU A 233 -1.33 -1.33 -10.83
N ARG A 234 -0.21 -1.82 -11.36
CA ARG A 234 0.76 -0.98 -12.09
C ARG A 234 0.14 -0.41 -13.36
N GLN A 235 -0.51 -1.24 -14.17
CA GLN A 235 -1.18 -0.80 -15.40
C GLN A 235 -2.29 0.21 -15.14
N GLU A 236 -3.13 0.01 -14.12
CA GLU A 236 -4.15 0.98 -13.71
C GLU A 236 -3.55 2.32 -13.30
N ARG A 237 -2.42 2.28 -12.57
CA ARG A 237 -1.73 3.48 -12.13
C ARG A 237 -1.10 4.25 -13.30
N GLU A 238 -0.45 3.55 -14.22
CA GLU A 238 0.13 4.14 -15.44
C GLU A 238 -0.98 4.77 -16.30
N ALA A 239 -2.12 4.10 -16.46
CA ALA A 239 -3.26 4.63 -17.19
C ALA A 239 -3.85 5.88 -16.51
N SER A 240 -4.08 5.84 -15.20
CA SER A 240 -4.60 6.99 -14.43
C SER A 240 -3.61 8.17 -14.44
N TRP A 241 -2.30 7.90 -14.39
CA TRP A 241 -1.29 8.96 -14.49
C TRP A 241 -1.27 9.60 -15.87
N ALA A 242 -1.39 8.79 -16.93
CA ALA A 242 -1.45 9.29 -18.31
C ALA A 242 -2.70 10.17 -18.54
N GLU A 243 -3.86 9.71 -18.06
CA GLU A 243 -5.13 10.46 -18.12
C GLU A 243 -5.05 11.77 -17.32
N GLY A 244 -4.56 11.73 -16.09
CA GLY A 244 -4.38 12.91 -15.24
C GLY A 244 -3.41 13.92 -15.85
N ARG A 245 -2.31 13.43 -16.48
CA ARG A 245 -1.36 14.29 -17.18
C ARG A 245 -2.00 14.98 -18.40
N GLU A 246 -2.77 14.24 -19.19
CA GLU A 246 -3.45 14.79 -20.37
C GLU A 246 -4.48 15.85 -19.94
N THR A 247 -5.30 15.55 -18.93
CA THR A 247 -6.26 16.48 -18.33
C THR A 247 -5.56 17.73 -17.81
N GLY A 248 -4.49 17.58 -17.04
CA GLY A 248 -3.73 18.73 -16.50
C GLY A 248 -3.09 19.60 -17.59
N ILE A 249 -2.62 19.00 -18.70
CA ILE A 249 -2.12 19.76 -19.85
C ILE A 249 -3.26 20.56 -20.52
N GLN A 250 -4.43 19.96 -20.66
CA GLN A 250 -5.60 20.63 -21.24
C GLN A 250 -6.10 21.77 -20.35
N GLU A 251 -6.26 21.52 -19.05
CA GLU A 251 -6.66 22.54 -18.07
C GLU A 251 -5.63 23.69 -18.00
N GLY A 252 -4.33 23.37 -18.01
CA GLY A 252 -3.27 24.38 -18.03
C GLY A 252 -3.29 25.24 -19.29
N ARG A 253 -3.54 24.65 -20.46
CA ARG A 253 -3.71 25.40 -21.72
C ARG A 253 -4.94 26.29 -21.70
N GLU A 254 -6.05 25.79 -21.17
CA GLU A 254 -7.29 26.58 -21.08
C GLU A 254 -7.14 27.74 -20.09
N ALA A 255 -6.53 27.50 -18.93
CA ALA A 255 -6.22 28.53 -17.95
C ALA A 255 -5.31 29.66 -18.55
N GLU A 256 -4.27 29.25 -19.31
CA GLU A 256 -3.38 30.20 -19.98
C GLU A 256 -4.10 31.02 -21.09
N ARG A 257 -4.94 30.34 -21.90
CA ARG A 257 -5.79 31.02 -22.90
C ARG A 257 -6.71 32.04 -22.24
N ARG A 258 -7.39 31.66 -21.16
CA ARG A 258 -8.27 32.55 -20.39
C ARG A 258 -7.51 33.73 -19.83
N LYS A 259 -6.37 33.52 -19.20
CA LYS A 259 -5.51 34.56 -18.65
C LYS A 259 -5.03 35.53 -19.74
N THR A 260 -4.62 35.02 -20.88
CA THR A 260 -4.19 35.82 -22.04
C THR A 260 -5.36 36.64 -22.61
N ALA A 261 -6.55 36.05 -22.75
CA ALA A 261 -7.75 36.74 -23.21
C ALA A 261 -8.11 37.93 -22.30
N LEU A 262 -8.06 37.74 -20.99
CA LEU A 262 -8.30 38.79 -19.99
C LEU A 262 -7.28 39.93 -20.12
N ASN A 263 -6.01 39.61 -20.29
CA ASN A 263 -4.96 40.62 -20.47
C ASN A 263 -5.16 41.45 -21.78
N LEU A 264 -5.45 40.78 -22.89
CA LEU A 264 -5.71 41.43 -24.17
C LEU A 264 -6.97 42.30 -24.12
N SER A 265 -8.01 41.88 -23.40
CA SER A 265 -9.21 42.69 -23.16
C SER A 265 -8.89 43.98 -22.37
N LYS A 266 -8.06 43.87 -21.30
CA LYS A 266 -7.58 45.03 -20.51
C LYS A 266 -6.76 46.03 -21.37
N MET A 267 -6.13 45.54 -22.44
CA MET A 267 -5.42 46.38 -23.42
C MET A 267 -6.34 46.99 -24.49
N GLY A 268 -7.66 46.74 -24.40
CA GLY A 268 -8.66 47.33 -25.32
C GLY A 268 -8.85 46.56 -26.63
N MET A 269 -8.40 45.30 -26.71
CA MET A 269 -8.59 44.51 -27.93
C MET A 269 -10.04 43.97 -28.01
N GLY A 270 -10.63 44.01 -29.23
CA GLY A 270 -11.97 43.47 -29.45
C GLY A 270 -12.04 41.95 -29.38
N VAL A 271 -13.21 41.41 -28.98
CA VAL A 271 -13.42 40.00 -28.67
C VAL A 271 -13.04 39.07 -29.82
N GLU A 272 -13.35 39.44 -31.07
CA GLU A 272 -13.03 38.63 -32.25
C GLU A 272 -11.50 38.50 -32.47
N LYS A 273 -10.75 39.55 -32.19
CA LYS A 273 -9.28 39.52 -32.28
C LYS A 273 -8.66 38.74 -31.12
N ILE A 274 -9.27 38.83 -29.94
CA ILE A 274 -8.85 38.03 -28.78
C ILE A 274 -9.06 36.55 -29.09
N ALA A 275 -10.24 36.15 -29.57
CA ALA A 275 -10.58 34.81 -29.96
C ALA A 275 -9.56 34.20 -30.94
N GLN A 276 -9.20 35.01 -31.96
CA GLN A 276 -8.17 34.61 -32.92
C GLN A 276 -6.77 34.47 -32.28
N ALA A 277 -6.41 35.38 -31.38
CA ALA A 277 -5.08 35.39 -30.73
C ALA A 277 -4.88 34.22 -29.73
N VAL A 278 -5.94 33.78 -29.04
CA VAL A 278 -5.89 32.71 -28.07
C VAL A 278 -6.36 31.35 -28.64
N GLU A 279 -6.69 31.32 -29.96
CA GLU A 279 -7.18 30.10 -30.64
C GLU A 279 -8.40 29.47 -29.92
N ALA A 280 -9.39 30.33 -29.58
CA ALA A 280 -10.62 29.89 -28.90
C ALA A 280 -11.84 30.42 -29.66
N SER A 281 -13.04 29.94 -29.34
CA SER A 281 -14.27 30.45 -29.91
C SER A 281 -14.61 31.85 -29.34
N VAL A 282 -15.38 32.62 -30.09
CA VAL A 282 -15.86 33.94 -29.63
C VAL A 282 -16.74 33.77 -28.40
N GLU A 283 -17.53 32.70 -28.35
CA GLU A 283 -18.40 32.35 -27.24
C GLU A 283 -17.59 32.07 -25.96
N ASP A 284 -16.49 31.29 -26.05
CA ASP A 284 -15.62 31.00 -24.93
C ASP A 284 -14.99 32.28 -24.37
N VAL A 285 -14.46 33.14 -25.26
CA VAL A 285 -13.86 34.41 -24.84
C VAL A 285 -14.90 35.32 -24.19
N GLN A 286 -16.12 35.40 -24.71
CA GLN A 286 -17.20 36.16 -24.08
C GLN A 286 -17.55 35.62 -22.70
N SER A 287 -17.61 34.29 -22.54
CA SER A 287 -17.83 33.63 -21.25
C SER A 287 -16.73 33.98 -20.24
N TRP A 288 -15.45 33.89 -20.64
CA TRP A 288 -14.33 34.21 -19.77
C TRP A 288 -14.31 35.67 -19.32
N LEU A 289 -14.68 36.62 -20.24
CA LEU A 289 -14.72 38.05 -19.94
C LEU A 289 -15.98 38.47 -19.15
N GLY A 290 -17.07 37.68 -19.27
CA GLY A 290 -18.33 37.93 -18.53
C GLY A 290 -18.28 37.50 -17.06
N GLY A 291 -17.47 36.50 -16.73
CA GLY A 291 -17.34 35.96 -15.35
C GLY A 291 -16.71 36.94 -14.35
N GLU A 292 -15.86 37.89 -14.79
CA GLU A 292 -15.27 38.93 -13.91
C GLU A 292 -16.24 40.09 -13.56
N ARG A 293 -17.39 40.18 -14.20
CA ARG A 293 -18.36 41.30 -13.93
C ARG A 293 -19.31 40.98 -12.78
N MET A 294 -19.23 39.84 -12.15
CA MET A 294 -20.12 39.43 -11.06
C MET A 294 -19.42 39.37 -9.68
N GLU A 295 -18.14 39.74 -9.58
CA GLU A 295 -17.38 39.73 -8.31
C GLU A 295 -16.97 41.15 -7.82
N ASP A 296 -17.57 42.22 -8.34
CA ASP A 296 -17.41 43.61 -7.80
C ASP A 296 -18.63 44.05 -6.98
#